data_92af500a62042c13d712d9428e19632f
#
_entry.id   92af500a62042c13d712d9428e19632f
#
_cell.length_a   1.000
_cell.length_b   1.000
_cell.length_c   1.000
_cell.angle_alpha   90.00
_cell.angle_beta   90.00
_cell.angle_gamma   90.00
#
_symmetry.space_group_name_H-M   'P 1'
#
loop_
_entity.id
_entity.type
_entity.pdbx_description
1 polymer ?
#
loop_
_entity_poly.entity_id
_entity_poly.type
_entity_poly.pdbx_seq_one_letter_code
_entity_poly.pdbx_strand_id
1 'polypeptide(L)'
;IAIGMQSQATGEAAIAEGAGSRAGGKYGIALGRKTKANAEAATALGNAAEANIANGVALGSSSVTTTDKGVKGYNPSDDHTRHYTNLANNVRTATTAAVSIGNGSTLTRQLTGLAAGTADTDAVNVAQLKNVGVALTGNTGSSDFLADGGKLNVRGEGRVSAAVADENTKDSRLTLTFDDKGMVKAGKNVTVDEKTVDGRTTYTINAADAAAKYDFLTNAKANGGKLDGTATPTKVESGQTVTYAAGKNLTVKQDINQSAGEQTYTYSLNKDLKEITSITNNGGPTMHF
;
A
#
# COMPACT_ATOMS: atom_id res chain seq x y z
N ILE A 1 -54.69 -43.08 -3.16
CA ILE A 1 -54.31 -44.25 -4.02
C ILE A 1 -53.21 -44.99 -3.27
N ALA A 2 -53.42 -46.33 -3.07
CA ALA A 2 -52.42 -47.20 -2.47
C ALA A 2 -52.18 -48.44 -3.40
N ILE A 3 -50.96 -48.61 -3.88
CA ILE A 3 -50.52 -49.65 -4.80
C ILE A 3 -49.28 -50.36 -4.24
N GLY A 4 -49.38 -51.68 -4.06
CA GLY A 4 -48.30 -52.50 -3.55
C GLY A 4 -48.61 -53.22 -2.25
N MET A 5 -47.86 -54.27 -1.92
CA MET A 5 -48.03 -55.02 -0.70
C MET A 5 -47.83 -54.14 0.54
N GLN A 6 -48.82 -54.08 1.42
CA GLN A 6 -48.81 -53.23 2.64
C GLN A 6 -48.63 -51.73 2.37
N SER A 7 -48.93 -51.23 1.17
CA SER A 7 -48.94 -49.77 0.90
C SER A 7 -50.15 -49.16 1.62
N GLN A 8 -49.96 -47.93 2.13
CA GLN A 8 -50.96 -47.21 2.90
C GLN A 8 -51.00 -45.71 2.46
N ALA A 9 -52.14 -45.33 1.91
CA ALA A 9 -52.43 -43.88 1.63
C ALA A 9 -53.59 -43.46 2.57
N THR A 10 -53.21 -43.01 3.78
CA THR A 10 -54.20 -42.69 4.80
C THR A 10 -54.50 -41.17 4.85
N GLY A 11 -53.67 -40.35 4.24
CA GLY A 11 -53.96 -38.92 4.07
C GLY A 11 -55.04 -38.66 3.02
N GLU A 12 -55.79 -37.59 3.18
CA GLU A 12 -56.74 -37.11 2.16
C GLU A 12 -56.03 -36.86 0.85
N ALA A 13 -56.53 -37.41 -0.25
CA ALA A 13 -55.98 -37.35 -1.60
C ALA A 13 -54.48 -37.79 -1.71
N ALA A 14 -54.01 -38.64 -0.80
CA ALA A 14 -52.64 -39.13 -0.79
C ALA A 14 -52.39 -40.25 -1.81
N ILE A 15 -51.14 -40.41 -2.24
CA ILE A 15 -50.66 -41.44 -3.15
C ILE A 15 -49.51 -42.23 -2.49
N ALA A 16 -49.63 -43.52 -2.35
CA ALA A 16 -48.62 -44.47 -1.87
C ALA A 16 -48.41 -45.59 -2.88
N GLU A 17 -47.23 -45.64 -3.49
CA GLU A 17 -46.86 -46.66 -4.45
C GLU A 17 -45.57 -47.35 -4.09
N GLY A 18 -45.61 -48.69 -3.95
CA GLY A 18 -44.47 -49.53 -3.58
C GLY A 18 -44.72 -50.32 -2.32
N ALA A 19 -44.08 -51.51 -2.20
CA ALA A 19 -44.24 -52.40 -1.05
C ALA A 19 -43.87 -51.68 0.27
N GLY A 20 -44.78 -51.53 1.21
CA GLY A 20 -44.63 -50.90 2.48
C GLY A 20 -44.54 -49.38 2.40
N SER A 21 -44.90 -48.72 1.27
CA SER A 21 -45.02 -47.31 1.14
C SER A 21 -46.11 -46.71 2.02
N ARG A 22 -45.90 -45.49 2.53
CA ARG A 22 -46.87 -44.84 3.41
C ARG A 22 -46.99 -43.35 3.09
N ALA A 23 -48.16 -42.92 2.71
CA ALA A 23 -48.52 -41.52 2.57
C ALA A 23 -49.57 -41.15 3.64
N GLY A 24 -49.06 -40.68 4.80
CA GLY A 24 -49.88 -40.33 5.96
C GLY A 24 -50.35 -38.87 5.96
N GLY A 25 -49.59 -37.97 5.32
CA GLY A 25 -49.94 -36.58 5.20
C GLY A 25 -51.05 -36.31 4.16
N LYS A 26 -51.92 -35.33 4.41
CA LYS A 26 -52.89 -34.83 3.43
C LYS A 26 -52.13 -34.39 2.17
N TYR A 27 -52.56 -34.81 0.98
CA TYR A 27 -51.90 -34.58 -0.30
C TYR A 27 -50.49 -35.19 -0.40
N GLY A 28 -50.09 -36.07 0.52
CA GLY A 28 -48.76 -36.69 0.55
C GLY A 28 -48.53 -37.63 -0.62
N ILE A 29 -47.32 -37.64 -1.18
CA ILE A 29 -46.91 -38.54 -2.28
C ILE A 29 -45.71 -39.38 -1.80
N ALA A 30 -45.87 -40.69 -1.73
CA ALA A 30 -44.85 -41.65 -1.34
C ALA A 30 -44.64 -42.70 -2.45
N LEU A 31 -43.58 -42.55 -3.25
CA LEU A 31 -43.28 -43.43 -4.38
C LEU A 31 -41.96 -44.19 -4.13
N GLY A 32 -42.07 -45.50 -3.96
CA GLY A 32 -40.94 -46.38 -3.72
C GLY A 32 -41.17 -47.35 -2.56
N ARG A 33 -40.36 -48.36 -2.45
CA ARG A 33 -40.44 -49.35 -1.37
C ARG A 33 -40.12 -48.68 0.00
N LYS A 34 -40.98 -48.92 1.00
CA LYS A 34 -40.82 -48.35 2.37
C LYS A 34 -40.71 -46.84 2.43
N THR A 35 -41.15 -46.12 1.41
CA THR A 35 -41.16 -44.66 1.33
C THR A 35 -42.19 -44.06 2.26
N LYS A 36 -41.93 -42.92 2.86
CA LYS A 36 -42.86 -42.26 3.80
C LYS A 36 -43.07 -40.80 3.45
N ALA A 37 -44.28 -40.37 3.22
CA ALA A 37 -44.69 -38.96 3.15
C ALA A 37 -45.59 -38.69 4.36
N ASN A 38 -44.98 -38.23 5.46
CA ASN A 38 -45.63 -38.16 6.75
C ASN A 38 -46.36 -36.82 7.01
N ALA A 39 -45.96 -35.77 6.33
CA ALA A 39 -46.48 -34.42 6.52
C ALA A 39 -47.40 -33.98 5.35
N GLU A 40 -48.17 -32.89 5.56
CA GLU A 40 -49.05 -32.32 4.56
C GLU A 40 -48.27 -31.90 3.30
N ALA A 41 -48.79 -32.25 2.12
CA ALA A 41 -48.20 -31.97 0.82
C ALA A 41 -46.71 -32.40 0.68
N ALA A 42 -46.26 -33.33 1.53
CA ALA A 42 -44.91 -33.85 1.49
C ALA A 42 -44.75 -34.86 0.32
N THR A 43 -43.61 -34.82 -0.36
CA THR A 43 -43.28 -35.71 -1.46
C THR A 43 -42.01 -36.49 -1.11
N ALA A 44 -42.13 -37.82 -1.08
CA ALA A 44 -41.00 -38.72 -0.90
C ALA A 44 -40.89 -39.66 -2.11
N LEU A 45 -39.73 -39.63 -2.77
CA LEU A 45 -39.45 -40.41 -3.98
C LEU A 45 -38.15 -41.19 -3.83
N GLY A 46 -38.24 -42.49 -3.80
CA GLY A 46 -37.11 -43.41 -3.71
C GLY A 46 -37.26 -44.41 -2.57
N ASN A 47 -36.50 -45.51 -2.63
CA ASN A 47 -36.55 -46.55 -1.59
C ASN A 47 -36.21 -45.96 -0.21
N ALA A 48 -37.07 -46.13 0.76
CA ALA A 48 -36.93 -45.65 2.13
C ALA A 48 -36.70 -44.10 2.25
N ALA A 49 -37.14 -43.32 1.26
CA ALA A 49 -37.15 -41.85 1.38
C ALA A 49 -38.22 -41.43 2.39
N GLU A 50 -37.94 -40.39 3.19
CA GLU A 50 -38.85 -39.92 4.23
C GLU A 50 -39.03 -38.37 4.14
N ALA A 51 -40.22 -37.93 3.80
CA ALA A 51 -40.62 -36.53 3.79
C ALA A 51 -41.44 -36.20 5.05
N ASN A 52 -40.80 -35.63 6.05
CA ASN A 52 -41.33 -35.41 7.37
C ASN A 52 -41.77 -33.93 7.63
N ILE A 53 -41.51 -33.07 6.70
CA ILE A 53 -41.82 -31.62 6.80
C ILE A 53 -42.90 -31.27 5.79
N ALA A 54 -43.88 -30.47 6.18
CA ALA A 54 -44.96 -30.03 5.26
C ALA A 54 -44.40 -29.29 4.05
N ASN A 55 -44.88 -29.63 2.85
CA ASN A 55 -44.34 -29.14 1.55
C ASN A 55 -42.89 -29.56 1.26
N GLY A 56 -42.28 -30.42 2.08
CA GLY A 56 -40.91 -30.89 1.89
C GLY A 56 -40.82 -31.99 0.85
N VAL A 57 -39.67 -32.06 0.16
CA VAL A 57 -39.39 -33.07 -0.86
C VAL A 57 -38.16 -33.89 -0.47
N ALA A 58 -38.31 -35.22 -0.31
CA ALA A 58 -37.20 -36.15 -0.14
C ALA A 58 -36.97 -36.89 -1.45
N LEU A 59 -35.89 -36.60 -2.16
CA LEU A 59 -35.57 -37.13 -3.47
C LEU A 59 -34.38 -38.07 -3.44
N GLY A 60 -34.63 -39.30 -3.80
CA GLY A 60 -33.61 -40.36 -3.83
C GLY A 60 -33.70 -41.33 -2.65
N SER A 61 -33.14 -42.53 -2.81
CA SER A 61 -33.15 -43.57 -1.78
C SER A 61 -32.58 -43.06 -0.44
N SER A 62 -33.29 -43.29 0.66
CA SER A 62 -32.93 -42.91 2.03
C SER A 62 -32.73 -41.40 2.25
N SER A 63 -33.21 -40.56 1.34
CA SER A 63 -33.26 -39.12 1.58
C SER A 63 -34.28 -38.77 2.64
N VAL A 64 -33.97 -37.76 3.49
CA VAL A 64 -34.84 -37.33 4.58
C VAL A 64 -34.96 -35.83 4.59
N THR A 65 -36.19 -35.30 4.65
CA THR A 65 -36.39 -33.86 4.85
C THR A 65 -36.21 -33.49 6.31
N THR A 66 -35.32 -32.54 6.57
CA THR A 66 -35.00 -32.04 7.92
C THR A 66 -35.09 -30.53 8.05
N THR A 67 -35.25 -29.81 6.93
CA THR A 67 -35.21 -28.34 6.89
C THR A 67 -36.57 -27.78 6.50
N ASP A 68 -37.17 -27.00 7.39
CA ASP A 68 -38.43 -26.31 7.19
C ASP A 68 -38.20 -24.88 6.59
N LYS A 69 -39.29 -24.20 6.24
CA LYS A 69 -39.30 -22.78 5.88
C LYS A 69 -38.76 -21.93 7.02
N GLY A 70 -38.25 -20.74 6.68
CA GLY A 70 -37.76 -19.77 7.66
C GLY A 70 -36.32 -20.00 8.12
N VAL A 71 -35.72 -21.11 7.72
CA VAL A 71 -34.27 -21.34 8.00
C VAL A 71 -33.44 -20.38 7.15
N LYS A 72 -32.60 -19.61 7.81
CA LYS A 72 -31.67 -18.67 7.14
C LYS A 72 -30.48 -19.42 6.59
N GLY A 73 -30.16 -19.18 5.32
CA GLY A 73 -28.92 -19.62 4.72
C GLY A 73 -27.72 -18.84 5.24
N TYR A 74 -26.53 -19.34 5.00
CA TYR A 74 -25.28 -18.68 5.35
C TYR A 74 -25.16 -17.31 4.66
N ASN A 75 -24.77 -16.31 5.41
CA ASN A 75 -24.45 -14.99 4.89
C ASN A 75 -23.10 -14.54 5.49
N PRO A 76 -22.09 -14.24 4.66
CA PRO A 76 -20.79 -13.81 5.15
C PRO A 76 -20.83 -12.56 6.03
N SER A 77 -21.85 -11.70 5.91
CA SER A 77 -22.01 -10.51 6.76
C SER A 77 -22.46 -10.81 8.19
N ASP A 78 -22.92 -12.04 8.50
CA ASP A 78 -23.33 -12.43 9.85
C ASP A 78 -22.16 -12.50 10.84
N ASP A 79 -20.96 -12.57 10.33
CA ASP A 79 -19.72 -12.65 11.10
C ASP A 79 -19.20 -11.26 11.56
N HIS A 80 -19.86 -10.15 11.27
CA HIS A 80 -19.50 -8.77 11.61
C HIS A 80 -18.08 -8.31 11.21
N THR A 81 -17.24 -9.20 10.72
CA THR A 81 -15.84 -8.93 10.36
C THR A 81 -15.66 -8.63 8.87
N ARG A 82 -16.71 -8.86 8.06
CA ARG A 82 -16.65 -8.70 6.60
C ARG A 82 -17.74 -7.77 6.11
N HIS A 83 -17.37 -6.76 5.34
CA HIS A 83 -18.30 -5.86 4.67
C HIS A 83 -18.84 -6.47 3.38
N TYR A 84 -19.80 -7.37 3.49
CA TYR A 84 -20.54 -7.87 2.34
C TYR A 84 -21.90 -7.18 2.25
N THR A 85 -22.41 -7.06 1.03
CA THR A 85 -23.78 -6.62 0.81
C THR A 85 -24.74 -7.65 1.44
N ASN A 86 -25.68 -7.20 2.24
CA ASN A 86 -26.70 -8.08 2.80
C ASN A 86 -27.53 -8.71 1.68
N LEU A 87 -27.69 -10.04 1.73
CA LEU A 87 -28.57 -10.75 0.83
C LEU A 87 -30.03 -10.35 1.08
N ALA A 88 -30.81 -10.22 0.03
CA ALA A 88 -32.26 -10.02 0.14
C ALA A 88 -32.91 -11.16 0.92
N ASN A 89 -33.96 -10.88 1.66
CA ASN A 89 -34.60 -11.88 2.52
C ASN A 89 -35.10 -13.11 1.78
N ASN A 90 -35.60 -12.96 0.55
CA ASN A 90 -36.06 -14.06 -0.28
C ASN A 90 -34.91 -14.91 -0.87
N VAL A 91 -33.69 -14.37 -0.93
CA VAL A 91 -32.49 -15.12 -1.32
C VAL A 91 -31.92 -15.86 -0.12
N ARG A 92 -31.95 -15.23 1.06
CA ARG A 92 -31.34 -15.76 2.26
C ARG A 92 -32.21 -16.75 3.03
N THR A 93 -33.54 -16.56 3.02
CA THR A 93 -34.46 -17.31 3.87
C THR A 93 -35.41 -18.11 3.01
N ALA A 94 -35.42 -19.44 3.20
CA ALA A 94 -36.35 -20.31 2.50
C ALA A 94 -37.79 -19.97 2.85
N THR A 95 -38.65 -19.80 1.85
CA THR A 95 -40.08 -19.48 2.03
C THR A 95 -40.95 -20.73 2.18
N THR A 96 -40.42 -21.89 1.83
CA THR A 96 -41.07 -23.22 1.98
C THR A 96 -40.03 -24.23 2.45
N ALA A 97 -40.45 -25.48 2.74
CA ALA A 97 -39.53 -26.52 3.13
C ALA A 97 -38.59 -26.95 2.00
N ALA A 98 -37.45 -27.50 2.38
CA ALA A 98 -36.39 -27.86 1.44
C ALA A 98 -36.68 -29.05 0.57
N VAL A 99 -36.01 -29.11 -0.58
CA VAL A 99 -35.81 -30.36 -1.35
C VAL A 99 -34.54 -31.04 -0.84
N SER A 100 -34.66 -32.17 -0.19
CA SER A 100 -33.54 -32.95 0.33
C SER A 100 -33.15 -34.08 -0.62
N ILE A 101 -31.89 -34.11 -1.03
CA ILE A 101 -31.28 -35.18 -1.83
C ILE A 101 -30.41 -36.11 -0.99
N GLY A 102 -30.38 -35.92 0.33
CA GLY A 102 -29.63 -36.68 1.31
C GLY A 102 -30.39 -36.81 2.62
N ASN A 103 -29.68 -37.09 3.72
CA ASN A 103 -30.28 -37.23 5.04
C ASN A 103 -29.78 -36.20 6.07
N GLY A 104 -29.02 -35.20 5.61
CA GLY A 104 -28.47 -34.14 6.48
C GLY A 104 -27.26 -34.56 7.33
N SER A 105 -26.79 -35.80 7.24
CA SER A 105 -25.66 -36.28 8.06
C SER A 105 -24.68 -37.20 7.30
N THR A 106 -25.12 -38.41 6.97
CA THR A 106 -24.23 -39.46 6.43
C THR A 106 -24.42 -39.71 4.93
N LEU A 107 -25.54 -39.24 4.37
CA LEU A 107 -25.90 -39.46 2.95
C LEU A 107 -25.89 -38.11 2.23
N THR A 108 -25.03 -37.97 1.24
CA THR A 108 -24.95 -36.81 0.34
C THR A 108 -25.01 -37.27 -1.11
N ARG A 109 -25.40 -36.36 -2.02
CA ARG A 109 -25.40 -36.58 -3.47
C ARG A 109 -24.89 -35.37 -4.19
N GLN A 110 -24.27 -35.59 -5.34
CA GLN A 110 -23.97 -34.52 -6.29
C GLN A 110 -25.19 -34.22 -7.15
N LEU A 111 -25.44 -32.96 -7.45
CA LEU A 111 -26.32 -32.55 -8.54
C LEU A 111 -25.45 -32.39 -9.79
N THR A 112 -25.62 -33.26 -10.78
CA THR A 112 -24.85 -33.25 -12.02
C THR A 112 -25.70 -32.75 -13.18
N GLY A 113 -25.01 -32.23 -14.25
CA GLY A 113 -25.69 -31.67 -15.41
C GLY A 113 -26.35 -30.32 -15.15
N LEU A 114 -25.91 -29.59 -14.11
CA LEU A 114 -26.45 -28.29 -13.74
C LEU A 114 -25.91 -27.21 -14.66
N ALA A 115 -26.78 -26.49 -15.36
CA ALA A 115 -26.41 -25.27 -16.10
C ALA A 115 -26.05 -24.13 -15.15
N ALA A 116 -25.36 -23.11 -15.66
CA ALA A 116 -25.07 -21.91 -14.89
C ALA A 116 -26.37 -21.20 -14.49
N GLY A 117 -26.46 -20.81 -13.21
CA GLY A 117 -27.56 -19.99 -12.71
C GLY A 117 -27.52 -18.58 -13.27
N THR A 118 -28.69 -17.94 -13.43
CA THR A 118 -28.85 -16.57 -13.94
C THR A 118 -29.46 -15.63 -12.92
N ALA A 119 -30.27 -16.17 -12.00
CA ALA A 119 -30.89 -15.38 -10.92
C ALA A 119 -30.20 -15.66 -9.58
N ASP A 120 -30.32 -14.72 -8.66
CA ASP A 120 -29.72 -14.82 -7.30
C ASP A 120 -30.21 -16.03 -6.50
N THR A 121 -31.32 -16.62 -6.89
CA THR A 121 -31.90 -17.81 -6.27
C THR A 121 -31.55 -19.13 -6.97
N ASP A 122 -30.83 -19.09 -8.08
CA ASP A 122 -30.41 -20.27 -8.80
C ASP A 122 -29.21 -20.94 -8.13
N ALA A 123 -29.11 -22.25 -8.38
CA ALA A 123 -27.93 -22.98 -7.92
C ALA A 123 -26.70 -22.64 -8.75
N VAL A 124 -25.57 -22.50 -8.08
CA VAL A 124 -24.25 -22.23 -8.70
C VAL A 124 -23.59 -23.56 -9.06
N ASN A 125 -23.08 -23.67 -10.29
CA ASN A 125 -22.25 -24.79 -10.69
C ASN A 125 -20.75 -24.54 -10.47
N VAL A 126 -19.93 -25.57 -10.56
CA VAL A 126 -18.48 -25.51 -10.34
C VAL A 126 -17.79 -24.59 -11.35
N ALA A 127 -18.30 -24.48 -12.58
CA ALA A 127 -17.69 -23.55 -13.56
C ALA A 127 -17.87 -22.09 -13.17
N GLN A 128 -19.05 -21.71 -12.65
CA GLN A 128 -19.25 -20.37 -12.10
C GLN A 128 -18.34 -20.09 -10.93
N LEU A 129 -18.19 -21.04 -9.99
CA LEU A 129 -17.33 -20.89 -8.82
C LEU A 129 -15.85 -20.70 -9.22
N LYS A 130 -15.38 -21.46 -10.23
CA LYS A 130 -14.01 -21.32 -10.75
C LYS A 130 -13.73 -19.98 -11.39
N ASN A 131 -14.75 -19.27 -11.83
CA ASN A 131 -14.64 -17.94 -12.43
C ASN A 131 -14.79 -16.79 -11.41
N VAL A 132 -14.94 -17.09 -10.12
CA VAL A 132 -14.92 -16.06 -9.07
C VAL A 132 -13.48 -15.73 -8.72
N GLY A 133 -13.06 -14.48 -8.93
CA GLY A 133 -11.70 -14.06 -8.60
C GLY A 133 -11.50 -12.56 -8.73
N VAL A 134 -10.26 -12.09 -8.53
CA VAL A 134 -9.86 -10.69 -8.57
C VAL A 134 -8.80 -10.47 -9.62
N ALA A 135 -9.02 -9.54 -10.54
CA ALA A 135 -7.98 -9.03 -11.43
C ALA A 135 -7.28 -7.84 -10.77
N LEU A 136 -5.97 -7.82 -10.83
CA LEU A 136 -5.15 -6.71 -10.32
C LEU A 136 -4.60 -5.93 -11.50
N THR A 137 -4.77 -4.61 -11.45
CA THR A 137 -4.20 -3.69 -12.44
C THR A 137 -3.24 -2.74 -11.74
N GLY A 138 -2.04 -2.55 -12.31
CA GLY A 138 -1.06 -1.57 -11.87
C GLY A 138 -0.98 -0.39 -12.83
N ASN A 139 -0.10 0.57 -12.55
CA ASN A 139 0.22 1.66 -13.48
C ASN A 139 0.81 1.12 -14.79
N THR A 140 1.45 -0.03 -14.73
CA THR A 140 1.96 -0.80 -15.87
C THR A 140 1.61 -2.27 -15.66
N GLY A 141 0.99 -2.88 -16.66
CA GLY A 141 0.59 -4.28 -16.61
C GLY A 141 -0.69 -4.55 -15.85
N SER A 142 -1.24 -5.72 -16.08
CA SER A 142 -2.38 -6.30 -15.39
C SER A 142 -2.08 -7.78 -15.11
N SER A 143 -2.63 -8.30 -14.02
CA SER A 143 -2.59 -9.75 -13.78
C SER A 143 -3.76 -10.44 -14.47
N ASP A 144 -3.57 -11.71 -14.72
CA ASP A 144 -4.70 -12.61 -14.96
C ASP A 144 -5.56 -12.72 -13.69
N PHE A 145 -6.75 -13.25 -13.89
CA PHE A 145 -7.73 -13.45 -12.86
C PHE A 145 -7.23 -14.42 -11.78
N LEU A 146 -7.19 -13.98 -10.53
CA LEU A 146 -6.84 -14.82 -9.38
C LEU A 146 -8.07 -15.63 -8.96
N ALA A 147 -8.19 -16.84 -9.46
CA ALA A 147 -9.23 -17.80 -9.11
C ALA A 147 -8.64 -19.14 -8.66
N ASP A 148 -9.43 -19.98 -8.05
CA ASP A 148 -9.13 -21.39 -7.74
C ASP A 148 -7.77 -21.59 -7.02
N GLY A 149 -7.59 -20.90 -5.89
CA GLY A 149 -6.38 -21.04 -5.06
C GLY A 149 -5.18 -20.23 -5.54
N GLY A 150 -5.35 -19.33 -6.51
CA GLY A 150 -4.33 -18.37 -6.89
C GLY A 150 -3.83 -17.55 -5.69
N LYS A 151 -2.53 -17.27 -5.64
CA LYS A 151 -1.91 -16.50 -4.56
C LYS A 151 -1.64 -15.08 -5.01
N LEU A 152 -2.12 -14.10 -4.24
CA LEU A 152 -1.67 -12.73 -4.37
C LEU A 152 -0.29 -12.58 -3.70
N ASN A 153 0.77 -12.51 -4.50
CA ASN A 153 2.11 -12.22 -4.01
C ASN A 153 2.39 -10.71 -4.14
N VAL A 154 2.34 -10.00 -3.05
CA VAL A 154 2.80 -8.62 -2.98
C VAL A 154 4.23 -8.62 -2.51
N ARG A 155 5.16 -8.22 -3.38
CA ARG A 155 6.58 -8.13 -3.08
C ARG A 155 7.02 -6.68 -3.04
N GLY A 156 7.82 -6.37 -2.05
CA GLY A 156 8.56 -5.13 -2.05
C GLY A 156 9.81 -5.28 -2.92
N GLU A 157 10.18 -4.22 -3.62
CA GLU A 157 11.41 -4.14 -4.38
C GLU A 157 12.19 -2.87 -3.99
N GLY A 158 13.52 -2.98 -3.96
CA GLY A 158 14.37 -1.89 -3.55
C GLY A 158 14.19 -1.53 -2.08
N ARG A 159 13.59 -0.38 -1.81
CA ARG A 159 13.36 0.14 -0.45
C ARG A 159 11.96 -0.13 0.10
N VAL A 160 11.14 -0.84 -0.64
CA VAL A 160 9.81 -1.24 -0.19
C VAL A 160 9.89 -2.67 0.31
N SER A 161 9.40 -2.92 1.49
CA SER A 161 9.17 -4.27 2.01
C SER A 161 7.68 -4.52 2.18
N ALA A 162 7.25 -5.75 1.93
CA ALA A 162 5.89 -6.20 2.17
C ALA A 162 5.92 -7.30 3.22
N ALA A 163 5.11 -7.17 4.24
CA ALA A 163 4.92 -8.19 5.25
C ALA A 163 3.43 -8.53 5.35
N VAL A 164 3.13 -9.83 5.36
CA VAL A 164 1.79 -10.34 5.64
C VAL A 164 1.83 -10.98 7.01
N ALA A 165 1.04 -10.46 7.92
CA ALA A 165 0.78 -11.09 9.20
C ALA A 165 -0.56 -11.82 9.10
N ASP A 166 -0.52 -13.13 9.19
CA ASP A 166 -1.67 -13.99 9.37
C ASP A 166 -1.43 -14.80 10.63
N GLU A 167 -2.00 -14.37 11.70
CA GLU A 167 -1.80 -15.00 13.01
C GLU A 167 -3.06 -15.74 13.44
N ASN A 168 -3.63 -16.57 12.59
CA ASN A 168 -4.84 -17.35 12.89
C ASN A 168 -6.02 -16.49 13.35
N THR A 169 -6.01 -15.22 13.03
CA THR A 169 -7.10 -14.29 13.26
C THR A 169 -7.91 -14.12 11.97
N LYS A 170 -9.15 -13.73 12.09
CA LYS A 170 -10.01 -13.43 10.92
C LYS A 170 -9.54 -12.23 10.10
N ASP A 171 -8.51 -11.53 10.57
CA ASP A 171 -7.96 -10.33 9.97
C ASP A 171 -6.54 -10.56 9.48
N SER A 172 -6.38 -10.71 8.18
CA SER A 172 -5.06 -10.69 7.54
C SER A 172 -4.65 -9.24 7.25
N ARG A 173 -3.45 -8.86 7.70
CA ARG A 173 -2.90 -7.53 7.46
C ARG A 173 -1.76 -7.59 6.46
N LEU A 174 -1.85 -6.82 5.40
CA LEU A 174 -0.72 -6.52 4.52
C LEU A 174 -0.13 -5.16 4.94
N THR A 175 1.11 -5.19 5.40
CA THR A 175 1.87 -3.97 5.73
C THR A 175 2.91 -3.73 4.65
N LEU A 176 2.86 -2.57 4.02
CA LEU A 176 3.88 -2.08 3.11
C LEU A 176 4.74 -1.07 3.86
N THR A 177 6.02 -1.33 3.98
CA THR A 177 6.97 -0.43 4.64
C THR A 177 7.94 0.12 3.60
N PHE A 178 8.10 1.42 3.60
CA PHE A 178 9.09 2.12 2.81
C PHE A 178 10.31 2.43 3.69
N ASP A 179 11.49 1.91 3.31
CA ASP A 179 12.74 2.25 3.98
C ASP A 179 13.33 3.50 3.33
N ASP A 180 13.17 4.63 4.00
CA ASP A 180 13.67 5.94 3.58
C ASP A 180 15.06 6.27 4.12
N LYS A 181 15.66 5.38 4.93
CA LYS A 181 16.98 5.59 5.51
C LYS A 181 18.04 5.73 4.43
N GLY A 182 18.86 6.75 4.59
CA GLY A 182 19.97 7.02 3.69
C GLY A 182 19.55 7.44 2.26
N MET A 183 18.32 7.88 2.04
CA MET A 183 17.90 8.47 0.77
C MET A 183 18.63 9.77 0.46
N VAL A 184 18.93 10.55 1.51
CA VAL A 184 19.67 11.79 1.40
C VAL A 184 21.08 11.54 1.94
N LYS A 185 22.09 11.75 1.08
CA LYS A 185 23.51 11.63 1.46
C LYS A 185 24.16 13.00 1.45
N ALA A 186 24.97 13.25 2.46
CA ALA A 186 25.76 14.46 2.51
C ALA A 186 26.78 14.49 1.35
N GLY A 187 26.83 15.61 0.64
CA GLY A 187 27.90 15.96 -0.29
C GLY A 187 29.06 16.63 0.43
N LYS A 188 29.99 17.20 -0.35
CA LYS A 188 31.11 17.98 0.19
C LYS A 188 30.58 19.25 0.87
N ASN A 189 31.02 19.54 2.08
CA ASN A 189 30.64 20.72 2.90
C ASN A 189 29.14 20.77 3.28
N VAL A 190 28.47 19.62 3.31
CA VAL A 190 27.07 19.51 3.74
C VAL A 190 26.96 18.39 4.76
N THR A 191 26.20 18.60 5.82
CA THR A 191 25.76 17.54 6.74
C THR A 191 24.26 17.32 6.58
N VAL A 192 23.83 16.10 6.79
CA VAL A 192 22.41 15.71 6.77
C VAL A 192 22.08 15.08 8.10
N ASP A 193 21.21 15.75 8.85
CA ASP A 193 20.65 15.20 10.09
C ASP A 193 19.33 14.54 9.80
N GLU A 194 19.21 13.28 10.19
CA GLU A 194 18.01 12.46 10.01
C GLU A 194 17.27 12.33 11.34
N LYS A 195 15.98 12.65 11.34
CA LYS A 195 15.10 12.48 12.50
C LYS A 195 13.80 11.85 12.10
N THR A 196 13.46 10.70 12.72
CA THR A 196 12.18 10.01 12.51
C THR A 196 11.28 10.20 13.72
N VAL A 197 10.06 10.71 13.48
CA VAL A 197 9.01 10.86 14.49
C VAL A 197 7.71 10.34 13.88
N ASP A 198 7.02 9.49 14.62
CA ASP A 198 5.74 8.89 14.20
C ASP A 198 5.79 8.23 12.80
N GLY A 199 6.88 7.54 12.50
CA GLY A 199 7.09 6.87 11.21
C GLY A 199 7.39 7.82 10.04
N ARG A 200 7.59 9.11 10.31
CA ARG A 200 7.92 10.13 9.31
C ARG A 200 9.35 10.58 9.47
N THR A 201 10.18 10.38 8.45
CA THR A 201 11.57 10.82 8.46
C THR A 201 11.71 12.23 7.90
N THR A 202 12.40 13.09 8.64
CA THR A 202 12.76 14.45 8.23
C THR A 202 14.27 14.54 8.08
N TYR A 203 14.73 15.05 6.95
CA TYR A 203 16.14 15.31 6.68
C TYR A 203 16.39 16.81 6.79
N THR A 204 17.24 17.21 7.74
CA THR A 204 17.72 18.58 7.85
C THR A 204 19.07 18.67 7.15
N ILE A 205 19.15 19.49 6.12
CA ILE A 205 20.38 19.69 5.34
C ILE A 205 21.07 20.96 5.86
N ASN A 206 22.23 20.78 6.49
CA ASN A 206 23.05 21.86 6.99
C ASN A 206 24.24 22.05 6.05
N ALA A 207 24.29 23.17 5.35
CA ALA A 207 25.49 23.59 4.65
C ALA A 207 26.46 24.16 5.68
N ALA A 208 27.68 23.65 5.71
CA ALA A 208 28.75 24.34 6.44
C ALA A 208 28.84 25.77 5.85
N ASP A 209 28.92 26.75 6.74
CA ASP A 209 29.01 28.15 6.34
C ASP A 209 30.18 28.29 5.38
N ALA A 210 29.89 28.16 4.10
CA ALA A 210 30.83 28.44 3.04
C ALA A 210 30.84 29.97 2.87
N ALA A 211 31.30 30.67 3.87
CA ALA A 211 31.89 31.98 3.61
C ALA A 211 32.88 31.71 2.48
N ALA A 212 32.60 32.27 1.31
CA ALA A 212 33.45 32.11 0.15
C ALA A 212 34.89 32.42 0.57
N LYS A 213 35.69 31.36 0.72
CA LYS A 213 37.11 31.56 1.07
C LYS A 213 37.77 32.07 -0.17
N TYR A 214 37.89 33.40 -0.23
CA TYR A 214 38.68 34.07 -1.25
C TYR A 214 40.13 34.11 -0.77
N ASP A 215 40.92 33.21 -1.28
CA ASP A 215 42.36 33.21 -1.07
C ASP A 215 43.02 33.93 -2.27
N PHE A 216 43.85 34.89 -2.01
CA PHE A 216 44.63 35.56 -3.04
C PHE A 216 46.08 35.72 -2.61
N LEU A 217 46.99 35.86 -3.57
CA LEU A 217 48.39 36.08 -3.32
C LEU A 217 48.68 37.56 -3.37
N THR A 218 49.41 38.05 -2.39
CA THR A 218 50.01 39.42 -2.40
C THR A 218 51.48 39.32 -2.60
N ASN A 219 52.03 40.24 -3.34
CA ASN A 219 53.47 40.37 -3.55
C ASN A 219 53.83 41.85 -3.74
N ALA A 220 55.00 42.21 -3.30
CA ALA A 220 55.57 43.57 -3.54
C ALA A 220 56.57 43.48 -4.71
N LYS A 221 56.52 44.44 -5.62
CA LYS A 221 57.43 44.57 -6.76
C LYS A 221 57.83 46.03 -6.97
N ALA A 222 59.11 46.33 -7.05
CA ALA A 222 59.56 47.62 -7.47
C ALA A 222 59.35 47.79 -8.98
N ASN A 223 58.73 48.91 -9.38
CA ASN A 223 58.57 49.30 -10.77
C ASN A 223 59.24 50.69 -10.96
N GLY A 224 60.51 50.68 -11.26
CA GLY A 224 61.34 51.90 -11.33
C GLY A 224 61.75 52.46 -9.99
N GLY A 225 61.30 52.01 -8.88
CA GLY A 225 61.66 52.37 -7.50
C GLY A 225 62.58 51.32 -6.87
N LYS A 226 62.84 51.46 -5.57
CA LYS A 226 63.60 50.52 -4.75
C LYS A 226 62.68 49.70 -3.88
N LEU A 227 62.86 48.41 -3.85
CA LEU A 227 62.25 47.56 -2.89
C LEU A 227 63.14 47.47 -1.66
N ASP A 228 62.59 47.76 -0.50
CA ASP A 228 63.29 47.62 0.79
C ASP A 228 62.94 46.22 1.35
N GLY A 229 63.98 45.40 1.52
CA GLY A 229 63.82 44.00 1.92
C GLY A 229 63.52 43.04 0.77
N THR A 230 63.07 41.83 1.10
CA THR A 230 62.74 40.74 0.17
C THR A 230 61.24 40.59 0.04
N ALA A 231 60.72 40.69 -1.19
CA ALA A 231 59.29 40.38 -1.46
C ALA A 231 59.11 38.89 -1.61
N THR A 232 58.18 38.34 -0.85
CA THR A 232 57.77 36.94 -0.97
C THR A 232 56.27 36.91 -1.23
N PRO A 233 55.82 36.22 -2.30
CA PRO A 233 54.40 36.01 -2.52
C PRO A 233 53.77 35.34 -1.31
N THR A 234 52.81 35.98 -0.69
CA THR A 234 52.16 35.47 0.52
C THR A 234 50.67 35.32 0.27
N LYS A 235 50.13 34.19 0.70
CA LYS A 235 48.70 33.91 0.65
C LYS A 235 47.96 34.69 1.73
N VAL A 236 46.94 35.40 1.34
CA VAL A 236 45.97 36.01 2.25
C VAL A 236 44.73 35.14 2.26
N GLU A 237 44.41 34.61 3.43
CA GLU A 237 43.24 33.74 3.61
C GLU A 237 42.02 34.56 4.04
N SER A 238 40.84 33.98 3.84
CA SER A 238 39.58 34.60 4.25
C SER A 238 39.60 34.97 5.73
N GLY A 239 39.24 36.18 6.06
CA GLY A 239 39.27 36.72 7.41
C GLY A 239 40.61 37.44 7.80
N GLN A 240 41.63 37.35 6.97
CA GLN A 240 42.88 38.11 7.18
C GLN A 240 42.77 39.49 6.59
N THR A 241 43.54 40.43 7.16
CA THR A 241 43.57 41.83 6.73
C THR A 241 44.88 42.15 6.02
N VAL A 242 44.78 42.78 4.86
CA VAL A 242 45.93 43.42 4.18
C VAL A 242 45.93 44.88 4.52
N THR A 243 47.02 45.33 5.12
CA THR A 243 47.20 46.77 5.49
C THR A 243 48.11 47.44 4.51
N TYR A 244 47.61 48.46 3.85
CA TYR A 244 48.38 49.39 3.01
C TYR A 244 48.81 50.59 3.84
N ALA A 245 50.07 50.67 4.23
CA ALA A 245 50.59 51.68 5.08
C ALA A 245 51.40 52.69 4.28
N ALA A 246 51.28 53.96 4.62
CA ALA A 246 52.15 55.02 4.10
C ALA A 246 53.43 55.03 4.91
N GLY A 247 54.59 55.08 4.21
CA GLY A 247 55.89 55.39 4.82
C GLY A 247 56.04 56.80 5.19
N LYS A 248 57.23 57.18 5.73
CA LYS A 248 57.60 58.55 6.12
C LYS A 248 57.44 59.48 4.89
N ASN A 249 56.92 60.67 5.13
CA ASN A 249 56.62 61.63 4.07
C ASN A 249 55.57 61.34 3.05
N LEU A 250 54.83 60.20 3.23
CA LEU A 250 53.72 59.83 2.40
C LEU A 250 52.40 59.78 3.18
N THR A 251 51.30 60.09 2.51
CA THR A 251 49.95 59.90 2.96
C THR A 251 49.33 58.79 2.13
N VAL A 252 48.54 57.89 2.71
CA VAL A 252 47.68 56.95 2.00
C VAL A 252 46.24 57.34 2.25
N LYS A 253 45.46 57.48 1.19
CA LYS A 253 44.00 57.63 1.24
C LYS A 253 43.35 56.35 0.67
N GLN A 254 42.39 55.87 1.38
CA GLN A 254 41.55 54.74 0.88
C GLN A 254 40.18 55.30 0.49
N ASP A 255 39.79 55.10 -0.72
CA ASP A 255 38.44 55.36 -1.25
C ASP A 255 37.75 54.06 -1.55
N ILE A 256 36.56 53.86 -0.98
CA ILE A 256 35.77 52.61 -1.13
C ILE A 256 34.50 52.90 -1.89
N ASN A 257 34.32 52.27 -3.04
CA ASN A 257 33.08 52.27 -3.80
C ASN A 257 32.44 50.92 -3.68
N GLN A 258 31.57 50.72 -2.69
CA GLN A 258 30.90 49.41 -2.44
C GLN A 258 29.98 49.00 -3.59
N SER A 259 29.34 49.93 -4.28
CA SER A 259 28.44 49.62 -5.40
C SER A 259 29.16 49.12 -6.63
N ALA A 260 30.41 49.56 -6.86
CA ALA A 260 31.25 49.04 -7.94
C ALA A 260 32.19 47.91 -7.51
N GLY A 261 32.27 47.62 -6.21
CA GLY A 261 33.21 46.63 -5.67
C GLY A 261 34.67 47.10 -5.74
N GLU A 262 34.93 48.43 -5.81
CA GLU A 262 36.25 48.97 -6.01
C GLU A 262 36.78 49.59 -4.73
N GLN A 263 38.10 49.39 -4.51
CA GLN A 263 38.87 50.07 -3.46
C GLN A 263 40.11 50.69 -4.08
N THR A 264 40.23 52.01 -3.93
CA THR A 264 41.37 52.74 -4.47
C THR A 264 42.24 53.28 -3.33
N TYR A 265 43.49 52.98 -3.39
CA TYR A 265 44.49 53.49 -2.44
C TYR A 265 45.38 54.51 -3.14
N THR A 266 45.30 55.76 -2.72
CA THR A 266 46.10 56.87 -3.29
C THR A 266 47.19 57.22 -2.34
N TYR A 267 48.44 57.18 -2.81
CA TYR A 267 49.63 57.66 -2.09
C TYR A 267 50.03 59.04 -2.59
N SER A 268 50.22 59.92 -1.67
CA SER A 268 50.65 61.30 -1.96
C SER A 268 51.81 61.70 -1.08
N LEU A 269 52.69 62.56 -1.57
CA LEU A 269 53.69 63.19 -0.73
C LEU A 269 53.07 64.17 0.29
N ASN A 270 53.56 64.14 1.51
CA ASN A 270 53.17 65.16 2.51
C ASN A 270 53.56 66.52 2.05
N LYS A 271 52.77 67.56 2.42
CA LYS A 271 53.01 68.90 2.09
C LYS A 271 54.36 69.40 2.67
N ASP A 272 54.67 68.97 3.89
CA ASP A 272 55.93 69.29 4.59
C ASP A 272 56.76 68.02 4.71
N LEU A 273 57.84 67.90 3.93
CA LEU A 273 58.77 66.79 3.98
C LEU A 273 59.77 66.96 5.12
N LYS A 274 59.96 65.95 5.93
CA LYS A 274 60.89 66.00 7.07
C LYS A 274 62.06 65.04 6.88
N GLU A 275 63.19 65.38 7.38
CA GLU A 275 64.42 64.56 7.35
C GLU A 275 64.87 64.23 5.93
N ILE A 276 64.71 65.18 5.02
CA ILE A 276 65.25 65.07 3.66
C ILE A 276 66.68 65.61 3.72
N THR A 277 67.61 64.73 3.35
CA THR A 277 69.05 65.13 3.37
C THR A 277 69.54 65.62 2.02
N SER A 278 68.87 65.22 0.96
CA SER A 278 69.20 65.70 -0.39
C SER A 278 68.05 65.45 -1.35
N ILE A 279 67.92 66.25 -2.39
CA ILE A 279 67.07 66.02 -3.57
C ILE A 279 68.01 66.05 -4.77
N THR A 280 68.04 64.88 -5.51
CA THR A 280 68.93 64.70 -6.64
C THR A 280 68.11 64.56 -7.93
N ASN A 281 68.42 65.27 -8.94
CA ASN A 281 67.91 65.05 -10.28
C ASN A 281 68.82 64.01 -10.98
N ASN A 282 68.27 62.98 -11.62
CA ASN A 282 69.02 61.89 -12.33
C ASN A 282 69.88 62.57 -13.45
N GLY A 283 71.20 62.59 -13.28
CA GLY A 283 72.15 63.26 -14.19
C GLY A 283 72.27 64.80 -14.04
N GLY A 284 71.61 65.38 -13.02
CA GLY A 284 71.64 66.79 -12.71
C GLY A 284 72.23 67.11 -11.34
N PRO A 285 72.22 68.39 -10.94
CA PRO A 285 72.74 68.83 -9.62
C PRO A 285 71.95 68.25 -8.47
N THR A 286 72.63 67.93 -7.36
CA THR A 286 72.05 67.52 -6.11
C THR A 286 71.93 68.69 -5.16
N MET A 287 70.72 68.84 -4.57
CA MET A 287 70.48 69.82 -3.47
C MET A 287 70.65 69.09 -2.15
N HIS A 288 71.51 69.50 -1.30
CA HIS A 288 71.71 69.04 0.06
C HIS A 288 71.06 70.04 1.05
N PHE A 289 70.47 69.52 2.11
CA PHE A 289 69.88 70.33 3.18
C PHE A 289 70.63 70.17 4.48
#